data_e476f354d68ff9a25f20c21fdf1b5894
#
_entry.id   e476f354d68ff9a25f20c21fdf1b5894
#
_cell.length_a   1.000
_cell.length_b   1.000
_cell.length_c   1.000
_cell.angle_alpha   90.00
_cell.angle_beta   90.00
_cell.angle_gamma   90.00
#
_symmetry.space_group_name_H-M   'P 1'
#
loop_
_entity.id
_entity.type
_entity.pdbx_description
1 polymer ?
#
loop_
_entity_poly.entity_id
_entity_poly.type
_entity_poly.pdbx_seq_one_letter_code
_entity_poly.pdbx_strand_id
1 'polypeptide(L)'
;MMSLDRRRKSKLSSSFIDDIKTHIEELEKRARSRRKDDQISFDLCVEAVIADLTRSLFNETTPWLYRSMRSNSFTGNAIGFKTFRLVIGLMEAAELIVINAGGNARNTFKEPGDGAPAFHPGLATRMRASDTFKSLAIEKGFSADNYNKHFLQIKPSRLVSLRVSSSRHGAIKVNARPMQFEPTEKTEEIRLEVKEINDFLFKQKLSGGVFTGFQRIFNEGDRRDFDWNMGGRLYCLGDNNYQMMKKDARLNMKINGRRVAEVDINASWLTILHALLDAPLPLRGDLYHVKGYDRSVIKGWITATLGFEQFHTRWPPRMRKSITEAGVKMTKRMSMQRVGDAVMSKYPFLSSWPEIDIRWSRLMYEEAMCITDAMRDLRLQGIASYPVHDSLIVPVRNIGKAKATLENAYLSRLGVKCRLSVNRRGKSKAP
;
A
#
# COMPACT_ATOMS: atom_id res chain seq x y z
N MET A 1 -2.90 -3.09 -11.10
CA MET A 1 -1.54 -3.68 -11.23
C MET A 1 -1.69 -5.15 -11.62
N MET A 2 -0.81 -5.66 -12.49
CA MET A 2 -0.69 -7.10 -12.75
C MET A 2 0.04 -7.73 -11.55
N SER A 3 -0.68 -8.54 -10.75
CA SER A 3 -0.17 -9.04 -9.46
C SER A 3 0.65 -10.31 -9.62
N LEU A 4 0.32 -11.12 -10.61
CA LEU A 4 0.87 -12.46 -10.87
C LEU A 4 0.62 -13.49 -9.74
N ASP A 5 -0.33 -13.21 -8.86
CA ASP A 5 -0.66 -14.04 -7.69
C ASP A 5 -2.01 -14.76 -7.86
N ARG A 6 -2.44 -15.02 -9.09
CA ARG A 6 -3.65 -15.78 -9.39
C ARG A 6 -3.34 -17.09 -10.04
N ARG A 7 -4.16 -18.08 -9.69
CA ARG A 7 -4.01 -19.46 -10.18
C ARG A 7 -5.34 -20.02 -10.62
N ARG A 8 -5.28 -21.01 -11.50
CA ARG A 8 -6.44 -21.78 -11.95
C ARG A 8 -7.12 -22.49 -10.78
N LYS A 9 -8.44 -22.63 -10.84
CA LYS A 9 -9.23 -23.27 -9.78
C LYS A 9 -10.23 -24.30 -10.31
N SER A 10 -10.53 -24.28 -11.59
CA SER A 10 -11.55 -25.15 -12.21
C SER A 10 -11.04 -25.79 -13.49
N LYS A 11 -11.75 -26.83 -13.96
CA LYS A 11 -11.47 -27.46 -15.25
C LYS A 11 -11.55 -26.46 -16.40
N LEU A 12 -12.50 -25.51 -16.35
CA LEU A 12 -12.67 -24.46 -17.35
C LEU A 12 -11.44 -23.55 -17.43
N SER A 13 -10.95 -23.04 -16.29
CA SER A 13 -9.73 -22.23 -16.30
C SER A 13 -8.50 -23.02 -16.69
N SER A 14 -8.41 -24.32 -16.34
CA SER A 14 -7.31 -25.18 -16.76
C SER A 14 -7.31 -25.35 -18.28
N SER A 15 -8.43 -25.74 -18.88
CA SER A 15 -8.53 -25.88 -20.34
C SER A 15 -8.19 -24.56 -21.06
N PHE A 16 -8.72 -23.44 -20.61
CA PHE A 16 -8.45 -22.14 -21.22
C PHE A 16 -6.95 -21.75 -21.17
N ILE A 17 -6.30 -22.00 -20.05
CA ILE A 17 -4.87 -21.72 -19.89
C ILE A 17 -4.05 -22.65 -20.76
N ASP A 18 -4.39 -23.95 -20.80
CA ASP A 18 -3.65 -24.94 -21.55
C ASP A 18 -3.79 -24.70 -23.07
N ASP A 19 -4.97 -24.29 -23.57
CA ASP A 19 -5.19 -23.90 -24.97
C ASP A 19 -4.30 -22.72 -25.38
N ILE A 20 -4.30 -21.64 -24.59
CA ILE A 20 -3.46 -20.45 -24.84
C ILE A 20 -1.97 -20.81 -24.72
N LYS A 21 -1.60 -21.60 -23.70
CA LYS A 21 -0.22 -22.05 -23.52
C LYS A 21 0.31 -22.80 -24.73
N THR A 22 -0.45 -23.78 -25.23
CA THR A 22 -0.08 -24.53 -26.42
C THR A 22 0.15 -23.61 -27.62
N HIS A 23 -0.79 -22.69 -27.87
CA HIS A 23 -0.69 -21.73 -28.94
C HIS A 23 0.58 -20.83 -28.86
N ILE A 24 0.91 -20.30 -27.70
CA ILE A 24 2.12 -19.45 -27.56
C ILE A 24 3.42 -20.26 -27.56
N GLU A 25 3.41 -21.55 -27.15
CA GLU A 25 4.59 -22.43 -27.22
C GLU A 25 4.92 -22.80 -28.67
N GLU A 26 3.93 -22.97 -29.54
CA GLU A 26 4.11 -23.18 -30.98
C GLU A 26 4.83 -21.99 -31.65
N LEU A 27 4.56 -20.77 -31.20
CA LEU A 27 5.21 -19.56 -31.72
C LEU A 27 6.67 -19.39 -31.28
N GLU A 28 7.07 -20.02 -30.16
CA GLU A 28 8.40 -19.79 -29.57
C GLU A 28 9.56 -20.37 -30.39
N LYS A 29 9.34 -21.34 -31.31
CA LYS A 29 10.35 -21.97 -32.18
C LYS A 29 11.64 -22.34 -31.47
N ARG A 30 11.56 -23.04 -30.34
CA ARG A 30 12.75 -23.42 -29.55
C ARG A 30 13.55 -24.56 -30.22
N ALA A 31 14.86 -24.41 -30.22
CA ALA A 31 15.76 -25.48 -30.67
C ALA A 31 15.92 -26.62 -29.63
N ARG A 32 15.66 -26.32 -28.34
CA ARG A 32 15.77 -27.29 -27.23
C ARG A 32 14.62 -27.11 -26.24
N SER A 33 14.18 -28.21 -25.62
CA SER A 33 13.19 -28.16 -24.53
C SER A 33 13.69 -27.35 -23.34
N ARG A 34 12.75 -26.76 -22.58
CA ARG A 34 13.07 -26.10 -21.31
C ARG A 34 13.54 -27.12 -20.28
N ARG A 35 14.43 -26.71 -19.40
CA ARG A 35 14.69 -27.47 -18.17
C ARG A 35 13.44 -27.53 -17.32
N LYS A 36 13.30 -28.55 -16.48
CA LYS A 36 12.09 -28.77 -15.66
C LYS A 36 11.68 -27.54 -14.86
N ASP A 37 12.61 -26.89 -14.17
CA ASP A 37 12.33 -25.71 -13.33
C ASP A 37 11.96 -24.48 -14.17
N ASP A 38 12.59 -24.32 -15.35
CA ASP A 38 12.25 -23.25 -16.29
C ASP A 38 10.85 -23.46 -16.88
N GLN A 39 10.45 -24.71 -17.14
CA GLN A 39 9.09 -25.03 -17.60
C GLN A 39 8.07 -24.72 -16.51
N ILE A 40 8.32 -25.12 -15.26
CA ILE A 40 7.43 -24.79 -14.14
C ILE A 40 7.27 -23.27 -14.00
N SER A 41 8.37 -22.53 -14.09
CA SER A 41 8.34 -21.05 -14.01
C SER A 41 7.57 -20.42 -15.19
N PHE A 42 7.70 -20.99 -16.38
CA PHE A 42 6.97 -20.56 -17.57
C PHE A 42 5.47 -20.82 -17.41
N ASP A 43 5.08 -22.02 -17.02
CA ASP A 43 3.69 -22.43 -16.81
C ASP A 43 3.01 -21.54 -15.74
N LEU A 44 3.69 -21.31 -14.63
CA LEU A 44 3.21 -20.40 -13.59
C LEU A 44 3.01 -18.96 -14.08
N CYS A 45 3.90 -18.50 -14.96
CA CYS A 45 3.81 -17.17 -15.53
C CYS A 45 2.64 -17.05 -16.50
N VAL A 46 2.48 -18.00 -17.43
CA VAL A 46 1.36 -18.06 -18.37
C VAL A 46 0.03 -18.05 -17.62
N GLU A 47 -0.09 -18.94 -16.63
CA GLU A 47 -1.29 -19.04 -15.79
C GLU A 47 -1.63 -17.72 -15.11
N ALA A 48 -0.65 -17.07 -14.47
CA ALA A 48 -0.85 -15.82 -13.73
C ALA A 48 -1.20 -14.65 -14.66
N VAL A 49 -0.56 -14.55 -15.82
CA VAL A 49 -0.84 -13.50 -16.82
C VAL A 49 -2.24 -13.66 -17.38
N ILE A 50 -2.63 -14.87 -17.78
CA ILE A 50 -3.99 -15.15 -18.29
C ILE A 50 -5.04 -14.83 -17.23
N ALA A 51 -4.82 -15.25 -15.98
CA ALA A 51 -5.75 -14.96 -14.88
C ALA A 51 -5.91 -13.45 -14.64
N ASP A 52 -4.82 -12.67 -14.62
CA ASP A 52 -4.87 -11.22 -14.46
C ASP A 52 -5.55 -10.52 -15.65
N LEU A 53 -5.30 -10.97 -16.89
CA LEU A 53 -5.94 -10.45 -18.11
C LEU A 53 -7.44 -10.75 -18.12
N THR A 54 -7.84 -12.00 -17.85
CA THR A 54 -9.26 -12.39 -17.77
C THR A 54 -10.02 -11.55 -16.75
N ARG A 55 -9.39 -11.28 -15.59
CA ARG A 55 -9.98 -10.37 -14.60
C ARG A 55 -10.15 -8.96 -15.13
N SER A 56 -9.19 -8.45 -15.88
CA SER A 56 -9.22 -7.06 -16.38
C SER A 56 -10.29 -6.84 -17.46
N LEU A 57 -10.71 -7.88 -18.17
CA LEU A 57 -11.78 -7.80 -19.18
C LEU A 57 -13.09 -7.29 -18.58
N PHE A 58 -13.37 -7.65 -17.33
CA PHE A 58 -14.62 -7.31 -16.64
C PHE A 58 -14.50 -6.07 -15.75
N ASN A 59 -13.43 -5.28 -15.91
CA ASN A 59 -13.25 -4.01 -15.22
C ASN A 59 -13.48 -2.85 -16.19
N GLU A 60 -14.72 -2.33 -16.21
CA GLU A 60 -15.14 -1.26 -17.12
C GLU A 60 -14.36 0.04 -16.98
N THR A 61 -13.85 0.34 -15.76
CA THR A 61 -13.16 1.60 -15.47
C THR A 61 -11.70 1.61 -15.89
N THR A 62 -11.02 0.47 -15.83
CA THR A 62 -9.58 0.38 -16.16
C THR A 62 -9.22 -0.99 -16.74
N PRO A 63 -9.37 -1.21 -18.07
CA PRO A 63 -8.96 -2.47 -18.71
C PRO A 63 -7.43 -2.65 -18.74
N TRP A 64 -6.68 -1.58 -18.47
CA TRP A 64 -5.24 -1.61 -18.48
C TRP A 64 -4.65 -2.09 -17.17
N LEU A 65 -3.86 -3.14 -17.25
CA LEU A 65 -2.96 -3.58 -16.19
C LEU A 65 -1.61 -2.91 -16.36
N TYR A 66 -0.93 -2.58 -15.28
CA TYR A 66 0.41 -2.00 -15.33
C TYR A 66 1.41 -2.84 -14.54
N ARG A 67 2.64 -2.93 -15.05
CA ARG A 67 3.77 -3.52 -14.33
C ARG A 67 5.08 -2.84 -14.73
N SER A 68 5.96 -2.65 -13.75
CA SER A 68 7.31 -2.17 -14.03
C SER A 68 8.12 -3.27 -14.72
N MET A 69 8.77 -2.93 -15.84
CA MET A 69 9.66 -3.82 -16.59
C MET A 69 11.11 -3.74 -16.09
N ARG A 70 11.33 -3.44 -14.82
CA ARG A 70 12.65 -3.49 -14.19
C ARG A 70 12.81 -4.82 -13.44
N SER A 71 13.98 -5.45 -13.54
CA SER A 71 14.24 -6.76 -12.92
C SER A 71 13.98 -6.75 -11.40
N ASN A 72 14.34 -5.66 -10.71
CA ASN A 72 14.12 -5.52 -9.28
C ASN A 72 12.63 -5.45 -8.86
N SER A 73 11.71 -5.19 -9.78
CA SER A 73 10.27 -5.25 -9.50
C SER A 73 9.74 -6.70 -9.38
N PHE A 74 10.56 -7.69 -9.74
CA PHE A 74 10.26 -9.11 -9.66
C PHE A 74 10.98 -9.81 -8.51
N THR A 75 11.83 -9.13 -7.75
CA THR A 75 12.54 -9.72 -6.61
C THR A 75 11.58 -10.31 -5.60
N GLY A 76 11.83 -11.54 -5.17
CA GLY A 76 10.98 -12.27 -4.22
C GLY A 76 9.62 -12.72 -4.75
N ASN A 77 9.35 -12.59 -6.06
CA ASN A 77 8.18 -13.19 -6.69
C ASN A 77 8.52 -14.60 -7.20
N ALA A 78 7.53 -15.48 -7.24
CA ALA A 78 7.65 -16.81 -7.83
C ALA A 78 7.93 -16.77 -9.35
N ILE A 79 7.61 -15.65 -10.01
CA ILE A 79 7.79 -15.43 -11.44
C ILE A 79 8.91 -14.41 -11.63
N GLY A 80 9.99 -14.83 -12.30
CA GLY A 80 11.15 -13.97 -12.58
C GLY A 80 10.91 -13.02 -13.76
N PHE A 81 11.71 -11.95 -13.83
CA PHE A 81 11.63 -10.93 -14.89
C PHE A 81 11.82 -11.52 -16.29
N LYS A 82 12.82 -12.41 -16.48
CA LYS A 82 13.12 -13.00 -17.79
C LYS A 82 11.94 -13.81 -18.30
N THR A 83 11.36 -14.68 -17.46
CA THR A 83 10.19 -15.50 -17.78
C THR A 83 8.96 -14.63 -18.10
N PHE A 84 8.72 -13.59 -17.28
CA PHE A 84 7.62 -12.67 -17.54
C PHE A 84 7.75 -11.96 -18.88
N ARG A 85 8.93 -11.43 -19.19
CA ARG A 85 9.20 -10.76 -20.47
C ARG A 85 9.02 -11.70 -21.67
N LEU A 86 9.44 -12.95 -21.55
CA LEU A 86 9.24 -13.96 -22.57
C LEU A 86 7.74 -14.21 -22.82
N VAL A 87 6.99 -14.49 -21.74
CA VAL A 87 5.55 -14.81 -21.84
C VAL A 87 4.75 -13.66 -22.45
N ILE A 88 4.96 -12.41 -22.01
CA ILE A 88 4.23 -11.28 -22.59
C ILE A 88 4.62 -11.03 -24.05
N GLY A 89 5.88 -11.26 -24.43
CA GLY A 89 6.32 -11.15 -25.83
C GLY A 89 5.67 -12.21 -26.73
N LEU A 90 5.54 -13.44 -26.26
CA LEU A 90 4.82 -14.50 -26.96
C LEU A 90 3.33 -14.21 -27.07
N MET A 91 2.71 -13.71 -26.01
CA MET A 91 1.27 -13.34 -26.04
C MET A 91 1.00 -12.12 -26.93
N GLU A 92 1.95 -11.19 -27.05
CA GLU A 92 1.87 -10.08 -28.00
C GLU A 92 2.01 -10.59 -29.45
N ALA A 93 2.97 -11.49 -29.72
CA ALA A 93 3.15 -12.12 -31.01
C ALA A 93 1.94 -12.98 -31.44
N ALA A 94 1.23 -13.56 -30.46
CA ALA A 94 -0.04 -14.29 -30.66
C ALA A 94 -1.25 -13.35 -30.77
N GLU A 95 -1.07 -12.04 -30.78
CA GLU A 95 -2.14 -11.05 -30.81
C GLU A 95 -3.17 -11.18 -29.67
N LEU A 96 -2.75 -11.75 -28.52
CA LEU A 96 -3.60 -11.94 -27.36
C LEU A 96 -3.59 -10.74 -26.41
N ILE A 97 -2.55 -9.91 -26.46
CA ILE A 97 -2.42 -8.72 -25.63
C ILE A 97 -1.98 -7.50 -26.45
N VAL A 98 -2.32 -6.33 -25.94
CA VAL A 98 -1.80 -5.04 -26.44
C VAL A 98 -0.88 -4.44 -25.37
N ILE A 99 0.36 -4.16 -25.74
CA ILE A 99 1.36 -3.56 -24.85
C ILE A 99 1.55 -2.08 -25.18
N ASN A 100 1.45 -1.23 -24.17
CA ASN A 100 1.87 0.17 -24.24
C ASN A 100 3.13 0.30 -23.38
N ALA A 101 4.28 0.38 -24.04
CA ALA A 101 5.57 0.42 -23.39
C ALA A 101 5.68 1.62 -22.42
N GLY A 102 6.20 1.36 -21.23
CA GLY A 102 6.56 2.40 -20.29
C GLY A 102 7.85 3.11 -20.71
N GLY A 103 8.15 4.21 -20.03
CA GLY A 103 9.37 4.99 -20.27
C GLY A 103 10.12 5.28 -18.97
N ASN A 104 11.43 5.48 -19.11
CA ASN A 104 12.24 5.98 -17.99
C ASN A 104 11.92 7.45 -17.71
N ALA A 105 12.15 7.86 -16.47
CA ALA A 105 12.15 9.27 -16.14
C ALA A 105 13.24 9.99 -16.97
N ARG A 106 12.92 11.13 -17.53
CA ARG A 106 13.84 11.93 -18.34
C ARG A 106 13.61 13.43 -18.10
N ASN A 107 14.68 14.20 -18.20
CA ASN A 107 14.60 15.65 -18.37
C ASN A 107 14.55 15.95 -19.86
N THR A 108 13.62 16.77 -20.29
CA THR A 108 13.68 17.36 -21.63
C THR A 108 14.44 18.68 -21.52
N PHE A 109 15.58 18.76 -22.20
CA PHE A 109 16.25 20.04 -22.42
C PHE A 109 15.42 20.79 -23.46
N LYS A 110 15.08 22.01 -23.15
CA LYS A 110 14.54 22.96 -24.09
C LYS A 110 15.69 23.74 -24.75
N GLU A 111 15.42 24.33 -25.89
CA GLU A 111 16.38 25.21 -26.55
C GLU A 111 16.78 26.41 -25.66
N PRO A 112 17.99 27.02 -25.86
CA PRO A 112 18.40 28.18 -25.09
C PRO A 112 17.37 29.28 -25.19
N GLY A 113 16.72 29.66 -24.08
CA GLY A 113 15.65 30.65 -24.00
C GLY A 113 14.30 30.13 -23.48
N ASP A 114 14.08 28.82 -23.44
CA ASP A 114 12.78 28.18 -23.16
C ASP A 114 12.54 27.81 -21.67
N GLY A 115 13.24 28.39 -20.72
CA GLY A 115 13.05 28.15 -19.29
C GLY A 115 13.63 26.82 -18.79
N ALA A 116 13.35 26.47 -17.52
CA ALA A 116 13.94 25.28 -16.89
C ALA A 116 13.50 23.97 -17.57
N PRO A 117 14.39 22.93 -17.63
CA PRO A 117 14.04 21.63 -18.20
C PRO A 117 12.83 21.00 -17.49
N ALA A 118 11.90 20.46 -18.26
CA ALA A 118 10.73 19.79 -17.72
C ALA A 118 11.11 18.34 -17.34
N PHE A 119 10.79 17.94 -16.10
CA PHE A 119 10.95 16.57 -15.65
C PHE A 119 9.71 15.74 -16.02
N HIS A 120 9.94 14.64 -16.74
CA HIS A 120 8.92 13.65 -17.06
C HIS A 120 9.14 12.39 -16.20
N PRO A 121 8.21 12.05 -15.29
CA PRO A 121 8.35 10.84 -14.49
C PRO A 121 8.27 9.59 -15.37
N GLY A 122 9.02 8.55 -15.00
CA GLY A 122 8.93 7.26 -15.68
C GLY A 122 7.55 6.63 -15.52
N LEU A 123 7.06 6.02 -16.58
CA LEU A 123 5.79 5.31 -16.61
C LEU A 123 6.03 3.80 -16.63
N ALA A 124 5.22 3.06 -15.90
CA ALA A 124 5.21 1.60 -15.98
C ALA A 124 4.59 1.16 -17.31
N THR A 125 5.07 0.05 -17.86
CA THR A 125 4.45 -0.62 -19.01
C THR A 125 3.02 -1.00 -18.66
N ARG A 126 2.10 -0.74 -19.58
CA ARG A 126 0.67 -1.07 -19.48
C ARG A 126 0.34 -2.13 -20.49
N MET A 127 -0.51 -3.06 -20.08
CA MET A 127 -0.94 -4.20 -20.88
C MET A 127 -2.45 -4.36 -20.75
N ARG A 128 -3.12 -4.72 -21.81
CA ARG A 128 -4.53 -5.11 -21.79
C ARG A 128 -4.76 -6.32 -22.67
N ALA A 129 -5.81 -7.06 -22.38
CA ALA A 129 -6.30 -8.10 -23.31
C ALA A 129 -6.66 -7.47 -24.65
N SER A 130 -6.36 -8.17 -25.73
CA SER A 130 -6.82 -7.83 -27.08
C SER A 130 -8.29 -8.24 -27.26
N ASP A 131 -8.88 -7.85 -28.38
CA ASP A 131 -10.23 -8.32 -28.73
C ASP A 131 -10.24 -9.81 -29.02
N THR A 132 -9.17 -10.37 -29.61
CA THR A 132 -8.98 -11.82 -29.77
C THR A 132 -9.04 -12.55 -28.43
N PHE A 133 -8.25 -12.13 -27.45
CA PHE A 133 -8.28 -12.75 -26.12
C PHE A 133 -9.66 -12.63 -25.48
N LYS A 134 -10.32 -11.47 -25.63
CA LYS A 134 -11.65 -11.23 -25.10
C LYS A 134 -12.69 -12.19 -25.67
N SER A 135 -12.68 -12.38 -27.00
CA SER A 135 -13.57 -13.33 -27.68
C SER A 135 -13.35 -14.74 -27.17
N LEU A 136 -12.11 -15.22 -27.14
CA LEU A 136 -11.75 -16.54 -26.60
C LEU A 136 -12.22 -16.74 -25.15
N ALA A 137 -12.07 -15.72 -24.30
CA ALA A 137 -12.49 -15.82 -22.92
C ALA A 137 -14.02 -15.89 -22.77
N ILE A 138 -14.76 -15.10 -23.57
CA ILE A 138 -16.23 -15.10 -23.57
C ILE A 138 -16.78 -16.41 -24.14
N GLU A 139 -16.25 -16.89 -25.26
CA GLU A 139 -16.61 -18.19 -25.87
C GLU A 139 -16.37 -19.35 -24.91
N LYS A 140 -15.29 -19.27 -24.11
CA LYS A 140 -15.00 -20.25 -23.06
C LYS A 140 -15.97 -20.17 -21.88
N GLY A 141 -16.78 -19.11 -21.78
CA GLY A 141 -17.81 -18.91 -20.75
C GLY A 141 -17.39 -18.09 -19.53
N PHE A 142 -16.31 -17.31 -19.62
CA PHE A 142 -15.95 -16.39 -18.53
C PHE A 142 -16.83 -15.14 -18.53
N SER A 143 -17.18 -14.67 -17.33
CA SER A 143 -17.95 -13.44 -17.08
C SER A 143 -17.51 -12.76 -15.80
N ALA A 144 -17.97 -11.52 -15.58
CA ALA A 144 -17.75 -10.79 -14.34
C ALA A 144 -18.24 -11.56 -13.10
N ASP A 145 -19.37 -12.25 -13.23
CA ASP A 145 -20.04 -12.94 -12.12
C ASP A 145 -19.40 -14.29 -11.78
N ASN A 146 -18.73 -14.92 -12.74
CA ASN A 146 -18.17 -16.25 -12.53
C ASN A 146 -16.64 -16.30 -12.41
N TYR A 147 -15.91 -15.21 -12.72
CA TYR A 147 -14.45 -15.17 -12.69
C TYR A 147 -13.86 -15.79 -11.40
N ASN A 148 -14.36 -15.39 -10.24
CA ASN A 148 -13.87 -15.88 -8.93
C ASN A 148 -14.18 -17.36 -8.67
N LYS A 149 -15.05 -18.01 -9.46
CA LYS A 149 -15.27 -19.46 -9.41
C LYS A 149 -14.15 -20.22 -10.11
N HIS A 150 -13.49 -19.59 -11.08
CA HIS A 150 -12.51 -20.20 -11.97
C HIS A 150 -11.06 -19.86 -11.63
N PHE A 151 -10.81 -18.71 -10.98
CA PHE A 151 -9.49 -18.29 -10.54
C PHE A 151 -9.47 -18.00 -9.04
N LEU A 152 -8.36 -18.31 -8.40
CA LEU A 152 -8.14 -18.02 -7.00
C LEU A 152 -6.92 -17.10 -6.83
N GLN A 153 -6.98 -16.23 -5.84
CA GLN A 153 -5.83 -15.48 -5.38
C GLN A 153 -5.01 -16.38 -4.46
N ILE A 154 -3.75 -16.61 -4.78
CA ILE A 154 -2.86 -17.33 -3.88
C ILE A 154 -2.32 -16.42 -2.77
N LYS A 155 -1.85 -17.04 -1.69
CA LYS A 155 -1.14 -16.31 -0.63
C LYS A 155 0.09 -15.60 -1.21
N PRO A 156 0.43 -14.40 -0.70
CA PRO A 156 1.60 -13.67 -1.17
C PRO A 156 2.88 -14.50 -1.00
N SER A 157 3.67 -14.60 -2.05
CA SER A 157 5.01 -15.18 -1.98
C SER A 157 6.03 -14.19 -1.39
N ARG A 158 5.86 -12.91 -1.74
CA ARG A 158 6.70 -11.81 -1.25
C ARG A 158 6.10 -11.16 -0.03
N LEU A 159 6.58 -11.53 1.16
CA LEU A 159 6.07 -11.02 2.45
C LEU A 159 6.77 -9.74 2.91
N VAL A 160 8.01 -9.51 2.49
CA VAL A 160 8.81 -8.32 2.82
C VAL A 160 9.24 -7.62 1.53
N SER A 161 9.19 -6.31 1.53
CA SER A 161 9.64 -5.46 0.43
C SER A 161 10.45 -4.31 0.96
N LEU A 162 11.50 -3.95 0.22
CA LEU A 162 12.32 -2.78 0.45
C LEU A 162 12.19 -1.80 -0.73
N ARG A 163 12.21 -0.52 -0.45
CA ARG A 163 12.19 0.56 -1.44
C ARG A 163 13.32 1.55 -1.17
N VAL A 164 13.88 2.10 -2.23
CA VAL A 164 14.77 3.26 -2.14
C VAL A 164 14.01 4.50 -1.67
N SER A 165 14.73 5.54 -1.31
CA SER A 165 14.15 6.86 -1.00
C SER A 165 13.32 7.40 -2.17
N SER A 166 12.23 8.10 -1.87
CA SER A 166 11.52 8.87 -2.90
C SER A 166 12.32 10.15 -3.20
N SER A 167 12.30 10.60 -4.44
CA SER A 167 12.94 11.85 -4.82
C SER A 167 11.90 12.89 -5.27
N ARG A 168 12.31 14.15 -5.32
CA ARG A 168 11.53 15.24 -5.89
C ARG A 168 12.33 15.97 -6.95
N HIS A 169 11.65 16.34 -8.01
CA HIS A 169 12.16 17.22 -9.06
C HIS A 169 11.20 18.42 -9.16
N GLY A 170 11.50 19.49 -8.46
CA GLY A 170 10.57 20.60 -8.27
C GLY A 170 9.27 20.16 -7.59
N ALA A 171 8.13 20.41 -8.23
CA ALA A 171 6.82 20.00 -7.72
C ALA A 171 6.49 18.51 -7.92
N ILE A 172 7.25 17.80 -8.76
CA ILE A 172 6.97 16.40 -9.13
C ILE A 172 7.64 15.46 -8.14
N LYS A 173 6.84 14.65 -7.44
CA LYS A 173 7.32 13.55 -6.60
C LYS A 173 7.56 12.30 -7.46
N VAL A 174 8.77 11.76 -7.42
CA VAL A 174 9.09 10.43 -7.95
C VAL A 174 8.93 9.42 -6.83
N ASN A 175 8.00 8.49 -7.02
CA ASN A 175 7.74 7.45 -6.03
C ASN A 175 8.96 6.54 -5.84
N ALA A 176 9.17 6.13 -4.60
CA ALA A 176 10.19 5.16 -4.22
C ALA A 176 10.05 3.86 -5.05
N ARG A 177 11.20 3.36 -5.56
CA ARG A 177 11.27 2.15 -6.38
C ARG A 177 11.63 0.95 -5.51
N PRO A 178 11.20 -0.27 -5.89
CA PRO A 178 11.67 -1.49 -5.25
C PRO A 178 13.20 -1.58 -5.26
N MET A 179 13.77 -2.03 -4.15
CA MET A 179 15.20 -2.31 -3.96
C MET A 179 15.36 -3.79 -3.64
N GLN A 180 16.39 -4.40 -4.16
CA GLN A 180 16.81 -5.76 -3.78
C GLN A 180 17.51 -5.73 -2.44
N PHE A 181 17.44 -6.81 -1.70
CA PHE A 181 18.19 -7.03 -0.49
C PHE A 181 18.52 -8.52 -0.35
N GLU A 182 19.63 -8.81 0.29
CA GLU A 182 19.98 -10.17 0.67
C GLU A 182 19.21 -10.56 1.95
N PRO A 183 18.70 -11.80 2.03
CA PRO A 183 18.10 -12.31 3.24
C PRO A 183 19.07 -12.30 4.42
N THR A 184 18.61 -11.82 5.57
CA THR A 184 19.33 -11.84 6.85
C THR A 184 18.42 -12.45 7.90
N GLU A 185 18.97 -12.82 9.06
CA GLU A 185 18.18 -13.30 10.20
C GLU A 185 17.03 -12.35 10.54
N LYS A 186 17.30 -11.05 10.63
CA LYS A 186 16.31 -10.01 10.87
C LYS A 186 15.19 -9.98 9.82
N THR A 187 15.53 -10.13 8.54
CA THR A 187 14.52 -10.16 7.47
C THR A 187 13.70 -11.44 7.48
N GLU A 188 14.28 -12.56 7.90
CA GLU A 188 13.55 -13.81 8.06
C GLU A 188 12.59 -13.76 9.26
N GLU A 189 12.97 -13.15 10.38
CA GLU A 189 12.07 -12.88 11.50
C GLU A 189 10.87 -12.04 11.06
N ILE A 190 11.11 -10.93 10.35
CA ILE A 190 10.05 -10.08 9.79
C ILE A 190 9.15 -10.89 8.85
N ARG A 191 9.73 -11.72 7.99
CA ARG A 191 9.00 -12.58 7.05
C ARG A 191 8.10 -13.58 7.78
N LEU A 192 8.62 -14.23 8.81
CA LEU A 192 7.87 -15.16 9.63
C LEU A 192 6.70 -14.51 10.36
N GLU A 193 6.92 -13.31 10.93
CA GLU A 193 5.85 -12.55 11.59
C GLU A 193 4.72 -12.24 10.61
N VAL A 194 5.04 -11.73 9.41
CA VAL A 194 4.02 -11.44 8.37
C VAL A 194 3.31 -12.71 7.93
N LYS A 195 4.05 -13.83 7.81
CA LYS A 195 3.46 -15.12 7.46
C LYS A 195 2.46 -15.58 8.52
N GLU A 196 2.80 -15.49 9.79
CA GLU A 196 1.92 -15.87 10.90
C GLU A 196 0.64 -15.02 10.95
N ILE A 197 0.77 -13.69 10.75
CA ILE A 197 -0.37 -12.78 10.64
C ILE A 197 -1.28 -13.21 9.49
N ASN A 198 -0.71 -13.46 8.31
CA ASN A 198 -1.45 -13.89 7.14
C ASN A 198 -2.13 -15.24 7.35
N ASP A 199 -1.42 -16.24 7.88
CA ASP A 199 -1.96 -17.58 8.11
C ASP A 199 -3.12 -17.55 9.13
N PHE A 200 -3.03 -16.70 10.15
CA PHE A 200 -4.13 -16.53 11.10
C PHE A 200 -5.34 -15.85 10.45
N LEU A 201 -5.13 -14.76 9.70
CA LEU A 201 -6.23 -14.00 9.10
C LEU A 201 -6.89 -14.71 7.91
N PHE A 202 -6.17 -15.55 7.17
CA PHE A 202 -6.77 -16.41 6.13
C PHE A 202 -7.75 -17.46 6.71
N LYS A 203 -7.64 -17.81 7.98
CA LYS A 203 -8.60 -18.69 8.67
C LYS A 203 -9.87 -17.95 9.09
N GLN A 204 -9.90 -16.61 8.99
CA GLN A 204 -11.04 -15.79 9.41
C GLN A 204 -11.94 -15.48 8.21
N LYS A 205 -13.26 -15.55 8.41
CA LYS A 205 -14.23 -15.18 7.37
C LYS A 205 -14.44 -13.67 7.38
N LEU A 206 -13.80 -12.97 6.43
CA LEU A 206 -14.05 -11.55 6.18
C LEU A 206 -15.16 -11.42 5.14
N SER A 207 -16.18 -10.59 5.40
CA SER A 207 -17.22 -10.24 4.44
C SER A 207 -17.42 -8.73 4.37
N GLY A 208 -17.83 -8.22 3.21
CA GLY A 208 -17.93 -6.79 2.93
C GLY A 208 -16.59 -6.09 2.72
N GLY A 209 -15.51 -6.85 2.61
CA GLY A 209 -14.16 -6.40 2.26
C GLY A 209 -13.34 -7.56 1.74
N VAL A 210 -12.25 -7.30 1.04
CA VAL A 210 -11.36 -8.30 0.46
C VAL A 210 -10.02 -8.29 1.19
N PHE A 211 -9.58 -9.46 1.65
CA PHE A 211 -8.25 -9.69 2.22
C PHE A 211 -7.51 -10.74 1.39
N THR A 212 -6.35 -10.38 0.87
CA THR A 212 -5.52 -11.21 -0.02
C THR A 212 -4.13 -11.48 0.55
N GLY A 213 -3.94 -11.13 1.82
CA GLY A 213 -2.66 -11.22 2.51
C GLY A 213 -1.90 -9.92 2.56
N PHE A 214 -1.04 -9.78 3.55
CA PHE A 214 -0.17 -8.63 3.74
C PHE A 214 1.22 -8.87 3.18
N GLN A 215 1.79 -7.77 2.74
CA GLN A 215 3.21 -7.55 2.54
C GLN A 215 3.64 -6.41 3.47
N ARG A 216 4.79 -6.55 4.12
CA ARG A 216 5.40 -5.50 4.91
C ARG A 216 6.38 -4.72 4.04
N ILE A 217 6.21 -3.39 3.94
CA ILE A 217 7.00 -2.56 3.03
C ILE A 217 7.84 -1.58 3.84
N PHE A 218 9.15 -1.71 3.70
CA PHE A 218 10.14 -0.78 4.24
C PHE A 218 10.54 0.24 3.19
N ASN A 219 10.99 1.41 3.63
CA ASN A 219 11.35 2.54 2.78
C ASN A 219 12.78 2.99 3.08
N GLU A 220 13.36 3.77 2.16
CA GLU A 220 14.66 4.42 2.35
C GLU A 220 15.81 3.44 2.61
N GLY A 221 15.78 2.24 1.99
CA GLY A 221 16.82 1.21 2.12
C GLY A 221 18.17 1.58 1.52
N ASP A 222 18.24 2.67 0.77
CA ASP A 222 19.45 3.24 0.20
C ASP A 222 20.17 4.21 1.15
N ARG A 223 19.67 4.40 2.35
CA ARG A 223 20.30 5.26 3.36
C ARG A 223 21.36 4.49 4.14
N ARG A 224 22.38 5.20 4.61
CA ARG A 224 23.48 4.62 5.41
C ARG A 224 23.04 4.17 6.81
N ASP A 225 22.03 4.84 7.38
CA ASP A 225 21.46 4.58 8.71
C ASP A 225 20.25 3.64 8.67
N PHE A 226 19.99 3.02 7.51
CA PHE A 226 18.91 2.06 7.37
C PHE A 226 19.23 0.72 8.06
N ASP A 227 18.38 0.32 8.98
CA ASP A 227 18.43 -0.98 9.64
C ASP A 227 17.03 -1.57 9.85
N TRP A 228 16.25 -1.66 8.76
CA TRP A 228 14.86 -2.15 8.80
C TRP A 228 13.97 -1.37 9.81
N ASN A 229 14.30 -0.11 10.02
CA ASN A 229 13.73 0.81 10.99
C ASN A 229 13.00 1.99 10.34
N MET A 230 12.68 1.90 9.04
CA MET A 230 12.03 2.96 8.27
C MET A 230 10.84 2.40 7.46
N GLY A 231 9.64 2.91 7.67
CA GLY A 231 8.43 2.45 7.01
C GLY A 231 7.77 1.28 7.73
N GLY A 232 7.81 0.07 7.17
CA GLY A 232 7.40 -1.17 7.84
C GLY A 232 5.90 -1.40 8.02
N ARG A 233 5.02 -0.61 7.38
CA ARG A 233 3.57 -0.84 7.41
C ARG A 233 3.18 -2.11 6.66
N LEU A 234 2.11 -2.74 7.12
CA LEU A 234 1.45 -3.86 6.45
C LEU A 234 0.50 -3.33 5.36
N TYR A 235 0.72 -3.75 4.14
CA TYR A 235 -0.12 -3.42 3.00
C TYR A 235 -0.83 -4.66 2.48
N CYS A 236 -2.14 -4.63 2.44
CA CYS A 236 -2.94 -5.68 1.81
C CYS A 236 -2.73 -5.65 0.30
N LEU A 237 -2.47 -6.81 -0.28
CA LEU A 237 -2.19 -6.94 -1.70
C LEU A 237 -3.45 -6.92 -2.56
N GLY A 238 -3.24 -6.72 -3.87
CA GLY A 238 -4.32 -6.67 -4.87
C GLY A 238 -5.10 -5.36 -4.85
N ASP A 239 -5.83 -5.16 -5.94
CA ASP A 239 -6.74 -4.03 -6.11
C ASP A 239 -8.06 -4.33 -5.38
N ASN A 240 -8.76 -3.30 -4.94
CA ASN A 240 -10.05 -3.39 -4.24
C ASN A 240 -10.00 -4.13 -2.89
N ASN A 241 -8.82 -4.16 -2.23
CA ASN A 241 -8.73 -4.69 -0.88
C ASN A 241 -9.38 -3.73 0.15
N TYR A 242 -9.63 -4.24 1.36
CA TYR A 242 -10.34 -3.49 2.40
C TYR A 242 -9.62 -2.18 2.83
N GLN A 243 -8.28 -2.11 2.74
CA GLN A 243 -7.52 -0.89 3.08
C GLN A 243 -7.77 0.26 2.11
N MET A 244 -8.19 -0.05 0.85
CA MET A 244 -8.52 0.96 -0.17
C MET A 244 -9.97 1.47 -0.06
N MET A 245 -10.79 0.84 0.75
CA MET A 245 -12.19 1.24 0.93
C MET A 245 -12.29 2.56 1.71
N LYS A 246 -13.32 3.34 1.43
CA LYS A 246 -13.69 4.49 2.26
C LYS A 246 -14.03 4.02 3.68
N LYS A 247 -13.75 4.86 4.68
CA LYS A 247 -13.95 4.54 6.11
C LYS A 247 -15.37 4.01 6.40
N ASP A 248 -16.39 4.70 5.89
CA ASP A 248 -17.80 4.31 6.13
C ASP A 248 -18.13 2.95 5.50
N ALA A 249 -17.54 2.65 4.33
CA ALA A 249 -17.71 1.34 3.69
C ALA A 249 -17.03 0.22 4.52
N ARG A 250 -15.89 0.47 5.13
CA ARG A 250 -15.21 -0.50 6.01
C ARG A 250 -16.05 -0.88 7.23
N LEU A 251 -16.84 0.06 7.78
CA LEU A 251 -17.72 -0.20 8.93
C LEU A 251 -18.90 -1.13 8.60
N ASN A 252 -19.13 -1.44 7.31
CA ASN A 252 -20.10 -2.45 6.88
C ASN A 252 -19.52 -3.87 6.82
N MET A 253 -18.20 -4.01 6.97
CA MET A 253 -17.53 -5.31 7.01
C MET A 253 -18.02 -6.15 8.19
N LYS A 254 -17.82 -7.47 8.08
CA LYS A 254 -18.01 -8.40 9.19
C LYS A 254 -16.84 -9.35 9.27
N ILE A 255 -16.39 -9.64 10.49
CA ILE A 255 -15.38 -10.65 10.80
C ILE A 255 -16.09 -11.81 11.49
N ASN A 256 -16.04 -13.01 10.88
CA ASN A 256 -16.73 -14.21 11.37
C ASN A 256 -18.22 -13.95 11.66
N GLY A 257 -18.89 -13.25 10.73
CA GLY A 257 -20.30 -12.87 10.83
C GLY A 257 -20.61 -11.70 11.78
N ARG A 258 -19.65 -11.19 12.54
CA ARG A 258 -19.81 -10.13 13.55
C ARG A 258 -19.53 -8.76 12.99
N ARG A 259 -20.34 -7.76 13.36
CA ARG A 259 -20.09 -6.35 13.02
C ARG A 259 -18.75 -5.88 13.54
N VAL A 260 -18.12 -4.97 12.84
CA VAL A 260 -16.81 -4.42 13.18
C VAL A 260 -16.88 -3.00 13.74
N ALA A 261 -15.81 -2.62 14.42
CA ALA A 261 -15.47 -1.25 14.76
C ALA A 261 -14.03 -0.97 14.33
N GLU A 262 -13.73 0.27 14.00
CA GLU A 262 -12.38 0.75 13.74
C GLU A 262 -11.90 1.55 14.95
N VAL A 263 -10.83 1.08 15.60
CA VAL A 263 -10.15 1.74 16.72
C VAL A 263 -8.97 2.51 16.14
N ASP A 264 -9.00 3.82 16.24
CA ASP A 264 -8.13 4.76 15.51
C ASP A 264 -7.25 5.51 16.52
N ILE A 265 -5.95 5.64 16.25
CA ILE A 265 -5.01 6.36 17.08
C ILE A 265 -5.05 7.85 16.70
N ASN A 266 -5.44 8.69 17.63
CA ASN A 266 -5.51 10.12 17.39
C ASN A 266 -4.12 10.75 17.40
N ALA A 267 -3.80 11.51 16.34
CA ALA A 267 -2.54 12.23 16.21
C ALA A 267 -1.29 11.34 16.40
N SER A 268 -1.32 10.12 15.82
CA SER A 268 -0.29 9.09 15.98
C SER A 268 1.13 9.65 15.81
N TRP A 269 1.46 10.28 14.69
CA TRP A 269 2.81 10.79 14.42
C TRP A 269 3.24 11.90 15.37
N LEU A 270 2.32 12.79 15.76
CA LEU A 270 2.65 13.83 16.75
C LEU A 270 2.91 13.22 18.13
N THR A 271 2.13 12.20 18.53
CA THR A 271 2.35 11.44 19.77
C THR A 271 3.71 10.72 19.75
N ILE A 272 4.06 10.08 18.65
CA ILE A 272 5.35 9.40 18.45
C ILE A 272 6.50 10.42 18.52
N LEU A 273 6.34 11.57 17.87
CA LEU A 273 7.37 12.61 17.88
C LEU A 273 7.62 13.15 19.29
N HIS A 274 6.56 13.37 20.08
CA HIS A 274 6.72 13.71 21.51
C HIS A 274 7.56 12.67 22.26
N ALA A 275 7.30 11.38 22.02
CA ALA A 275 8.04 10.31 22.66
C ALA A 275 9.52 10.26 22.21
N LEU A 276 9.77 10.37 20.90
CA LEU A 276 11.14 10.29 20.36
C LEU A 276 12.02 11.50 20.75
N LEU A 277 11.41 12.62 21.07
CA LEU A 277 12.11 13.84 21.51
C LEU A 277 12.08 14.03 23.03
N ASP A 278 11.56 13.05 23.76
CA ASP A 278 11.33 13.16 25.22
C ASP A 278 10.58 14.46 25.60
N ALA A 279 9.71 14.93 24.70
CA ALA A 279 8.94 16.15 24.89
C ALA A 279 7.64 15.85 25.66
N PRO A 280 7.23 16.70 26.62
CA PRO A 280 6.04 16.47 27.42
C PRO A 280 4.78 16.30 26.55
N LEU A 281 4.12 15.15 26.62
CA LEU A 281 2.86 14.93 25.90
C LEU A 281 1.71 15.48 26.77
N PRO A 282 0.88 16.41 26.24
CA PRO A 282 -0.27 16.93 26.98
C PRO A 282 -1.19 15.80 27.46
N LEU A 283 -1.55 15.75 28.73
CA LEU A 283 -2.35 14.66 29.30
C LEU A 283 -3.80 14.66 28.79
N ARG A 284 -4.36 15.82 28.48
CA ARG A 284 -5.77 15.99 28.09
C ARG A 284 -5.90 16.88 26.85
N GLY A 285 -7.09 16.87 26.24
CA GLY A 285 -7.43 17.72 25.08
C GLY A 285 -6.99 17.13 23.74
N ASP A 286 -7.41 17.73 22.64
CA ASP A 286 -7.00 17.34 21.29
C ASP A 286 -5.63 17.94 20.95
N LEU A 287 -4.70 17.13 20.49
CA LEU A 287 -3.37 17.58 20.09
C LEU A 287 -3.43 18.56 18.91
N TYR A 288 -4.44 18.44 18.05
CA TYR A 288 -4.65 19.37 16.94
C TYR A 288 -5.45 20.64 17.30
N HIS A 289 -5.78 20.84 18.60
CA HIS A 289 -6.44 22.06 19.03
C HIS A 289 -5.44 23.20 19.20
N VAL A 290 -5.55 24.24 18.40
CA VAL A 290 -4.82 25.53 18.54
C VAL A 290 -5.86 26.66 18.49
N LYS A 291 -5.83 27.55 19.47
CA LYS A 291 -6.80 28.66 19.58
C LYS A 291 -6.80 29.50 18.29
N GLY A 292 -7.98 29.79 17.76
CA GLY A 292 -8.15 30.62 16.55
C GLY A 292 -8.08 29.88 15.22
N TYR A 293 -7.83 28.55 15.23
CA TYR A 293 -7.79 27.75 14.01
C TYR A 293 -8.68 26.51 14.10
N ASP A 294 -9.28 26.16 12.97
CA ASP A 294 -10.01 24.90 12.86
C ASP A 294 -9.04 23.71 12.97
N ARG A 295 -9.54 22.62 13.55
CA ARG A 295 -8.79 21.38 13.75
C ARG A 295 -8.19 20.82 12.46
N SER A 296 -8.93 20.88 11.35
CA SER A 296 -8.47 20.37 10.06
C SER A 296 -7.30 21.14 9.48
N VAL A 297 -7.22 22.46 9.75
CA VAL A 297 -6.10 23.33 9.37
C VAL A 297 -4.84 22.92 10.12
N ILE A 298 -4.93 22.78 11.44
CA ILE A 298 -3.80 22.36 12.28
C ILE A 298 -3.32 20.96 11.91
N LYS A 299 -4.26 20.00 11.80
CA LYS A 299 -3.94 18.65 11.33
C LYS A 299 -3.26 18.67 9.96
N GLY A 300 -3.78 19.48 9.03
CA GLY A 300 -3.22 19.63 7.68
C GLY A 300 -1.78 20.15 7.73
N TRP A 301 -1.51 21.17 8.54
CA TRP A 301 -0.17 21.74 8.69
C TRP A 301 0.81 20.73 9.29
N ILE A 302 0.48 20.09 10.40
CA ILE A 302 1.32 19.10 11.07
C ILE A 302 1.59 17.90 10.14
N THR A 303 0.55 17.40 9.45
CA THR A 303 0.72 16.28 8.52
C THR A 303 1.62 16.65 7.33
N ALA A 304 1.49 17.87 6.81
CA ALA A 304 2.35 18.34 5.72
C ALA A 304 3.80 18.51 6.17
N THR A 305 4.01 19.07 7.36
CA THR A 305 5.35 19.31 7.93
C THR A 305 6.04 18.00 8.28
N LEU A 306 5.40 17.10 9.02
CA LEU A 306 5.99 15.80 9.38
C LEU A 306 6.17 14.84 8.20
N GLY A 307 5.43 15.05 7.12
CA GLY A 307 5.58 14.27 5.88
C GLY A 307 6.61 14.83 4.91
N PHE A 308 7.33 15.88 5.30
CA PHE A 308 8.30 16.56 4.44
C PHE A 308 9.51 17.05 5.27
N GLU A 309 10.65 17.13 4.64
CA GLU A 309 11.93 17.47 5.29
C GLU A 309 12.19 18.98 5.37
N GLN A 310 11.29 19.78 4.87
CA GLN A 310 11.38 21.25 4.87
C GLN A 310 10.01 21.86 5.19
N PHE A 311 10.00 23.06 5.75
CA PHE A 311 8.75 23.80 5.88
C PHE A 311 8.19 24.20 4.53
N HIS A 312 6.89 24.00 4.37
CA HIS A 312 6.19 24.44 3.18
C HIS A 312 5.91 25.96 3.25
N THR A 313 6.23 26.68 2.21
CA THR A 313 5.84 28.10 2.04
C THR A 313 4.39 28.27 1.58
N ARG A 314 3.83 27.24 0.90
CA ARG A 314 2.47 27.20 0.39
C ARG A 314 1.79 25.89 0.78
N TRP A 315 0.47 25.94 0.97
CA TRP A 315 -0.31 24.75 1.22
C TRP A 315 -0.17 23.74 0.08
N PRO A 316 0.23 22.48 0.38
CA PRO A 316 0.18 21.42 -0.63
C PRO A 316 -1.26 21.25 -1.14
N PRO A 317 -1.47 21.09 -2.48
CA PRO A 317 -2.82 21.05 -3.07
C PRO A 317 -3.74 20.01 -2.42
N ARG A 318 -3.19 18.84 -2.08
CA ARG A 318 -3.93 17.77 -1.39
C ARG A 318 -4.40 18.19 0.00
N MET A 319 -3.58 18.88 0.77
CA MET A 319 -3.94 19.34 2.12
C MET A 319 -5.00 20.44 2.04
N ARG A 320 -4.83 21.41 1.12
CA ARG A 320 -5.83 22.45 0.86
C ARG A 320 -7.18 21.85 0.51
N LYS A 321 -7.20 20.86 -0.39
CA LYS A 321 -8.43 20.14 -0.77
C LYS A 321 -9.08 19.48 0.45
N SER A 322 -8.31 18.75 1.26
CA SER A 322 -8.82 18.06 2.46
C SER A 322 -9.42 19.03 3.49
N ILE A 323 -8.79 20.20 3.69
CA ILE A 323 -9.29 21.25 4.59
C ILE A 323 -10.62 21.82 4.06
N THR A 324 -10.71 22.08 2.75
CA THR A 324 -11.94 22.57 2.12
C THR A 324 -13.07 21.54 2.18
N GLU A 325 -12.77 20.25 1.96
CA GLU A 325 -13.73 19.15 2.08
C GLU A 325 -14.23 18.96 3.53
N ALA A 326 -13.44 19.38 4.52
CA ALA A 326 -13.88 19.46 5.91
C ALA A 326 -14.79 20.67 6.22
N GLY A 327 -15.16 21.46 5.22
CA GLY A 327 -16.07 22.61 5.35
C GLY A 327 -15.37 23.94 5.70
N VAL A 328 -14.03 23.98 5.72
CA VAL A 328 -13.29 25.18 6.11
C VAL A 328 -12.93 26.03 4.88
N LYS A 329 -13.40 27.28 4.86
CA LYS A 329 -13.01 28.26 3.84
C LYS A 329 -11.63 28.84 4.15
N MET A 330 -10.66 28.50 3.31
CA MET A 330 -9.27 29.00 3.47
C MET A 330 -9.20 30.50 3.26
N THR A 331 -8.58 31.20 4.23
CA THR A 331 -8.39 32.66 4.21
C THR A 331 -6.91 33.03 4.20
N LYS A 332 -6.57 34.30 3.96
CA LYS A 332 -5.19 34.82 4.05
C LYS A 332 -4.59 34.64 5.47
N ARG A 333 -5.42 34.61 6.52
CA ARG A 333 -4.98 34.37 7.89
C ARG A 333 -4.50 32.93 8.13
N MET A 334 -4.87 32.00 7.25
CA MET A 334 -4.48 30.58 7.29
C MET A 334 -3.30 30.29 6.32
N SER A 335 -2.35 31.23 6.17
CA SER A 335 -1.10 30.93 5.45
C SER A 335 -0.30 29.88 6.19
N MET A 336 0.52 29.08 5.47
CA MET A 336 1.39 28.06 6.09
C MET A 336 2.26 28.66 7.19
N GLN A 337 2.80 29.86 7.00
CA GLN A 337 3.62 30.53 8.00
C GLN A 337 2.82 30.86 9.26
N ARG A 338 1.70 31.57 9.16
CA ARG A 338 0.91 31.98 10.33
C ARG A 338 0.36 30.78 11.13
N VAL A 339 -0.07 29.74 10.41
CA VAL A 339 -0.50 28.51 11.07
C VAL A 339 0.70 27.83 11.73
N GLY A 340 1.86 27.83 11.08
CA GLY A 340 3.10 27.31 11.61
C GLY A 340 3.51 28.02 12.91
N ASP A 341 3.51 29.35 12.92
CA ASP A 341 3.85 30.16 14.10
C ASP A 341 2.94 29.78 15.28
N ALA A 342 1.64 29.65 15.05
CA ALA A 342 0.69 29.25 16.09
C ALA A 342 0.88 27.79 16.56
N VAL A 343 1.25 26.86 15.66
CA VAL A 343 1.55 25.47 16.01
C VAL A 343 2.87 25.39 16.77
N MET A 344 3.92 26.07 16.32
CA MET A 344 5.22 26.09 16.97
C MET A 344 5.18 26.80 18.33
N SER A 345 4.31 27.79 18.51
CA SER A 345 4.05 28.38 19.85
C SER A 345 3.49 27.33 20.84
N LYS A 346 2.69 26.38 20.36
CA LYS A 346 2.18 25.28 21.18
C LYS A 346 3.17 24.12 21.31
N TYR A 347 3.93 23.84 20.27
CA TYR A 347 4.90 22.74 20.15
C TYR A 347 6.26 23.30 19.71
N PRO A 348 7.04 23.91 20.63
CA PRO A 348 8.30 24.58 20.29
C PRO A 348 9.32 23.68 19.58
N PHE A 349 9.34 22.39 19.90
CA PHE A 349 10.24 21.43 19.25
C PHE A 349 10.02 21.31 17.73
N LEU A 350 8.84 21.69 17.21
CA LEU A 350 8.59 21.68 15.76
C LEU A 350 9.32 22.80 15.02
N SER A 351 9.84 23.81 15.69
CA SER A 351 10.65 24.87 15.04
C SER A 351 11.94 24.32 14.47
N SER A 352 12.49 23.28 15.09
CA SER A 352 13.72 22.59 14.62
C SER A 352 13.43 21.38 13.73
N TRP A 353 12.17 21.17 13.29
CA TRP A 353 11.80 19.96 12.55
C TRP A 353 12.70 19.63 11.37
N PRO A 354 13.11 20.58 10.47
CA PRO A 354 13.98 20.23 9.34
C PRO A 354 15.37 19.73 9.77
N GLU A 355 15.82 20.09 10.97
CA GLU A 355 17.15 19.81 11.52
C GLU A 355 17.16 18.58 12.45
N ILE A 356 15.97 18.12 12.86
CA ILE A 356 15.81 16.93 13.69
C ILE A 356 16.08 15.69 12.81
N ASP A 357 16.96 14.81 13.26
CA ASP A 357 17.24 13.53 12.56
C ASP A 357 16.13 12.48 12.79
N ILE A 358 14.87 12.91 12.68
CA ILE A 358 13.68 12.06 12.74
C ILE A 358 12.88 12.30 11.47
N ARG A 359 12.78 11.28 10.62
CA ARG A 359 12.10 11.35 9.34
C ARG A 359 10.68 10.81 9.45
N TRP A 360 9.85 11.15 8.44
CA TRP A 360 8.51 10.58 8.27
C TRP A 360 8.53 9.04 8.25
N SER A 361 9.57 8.44 7.67
CA SER A 361 9.74 6.98 7.57
C SER A 361 10.01 6.35 8.94
N ARG A 362 10.71 7.05 9.84
CA ARG A 362 10.89 6.63 11.23
C ARG A 362 9.58 6.73 12.03
N LEU A 363 8.85 7.82 11.89
CA LEU A 363 7.51 7.96 12.52
C LEU A 363 6.56 6.86 12.05
N MET A 364 6.58 6.57 10.75
CA MET A 364 5.80 5.48 10.17
C MET A 364 6.21 4.11 10.72
N TYR A 365 7.51 3.88 10.94
CA TYR A 365 8.02 2.64 11.48
C TYR A 365 7.54 2.41 12.92
N GLU A 366 7.67 3.39 13.79
CA GLU A 366 7.22 3.27 15.19
C GLU A 366 5.71 3.03 15.26
N GLU A 367 4.92 3.74 14.45
CA GLU A 367 3.49 3.49 14.32
C GLU A 367 3.19 2.07 13.85
N ALA A 368 3.87 1.62 12.80
CA ALA A 368 3.67 0.28 12.22
C ALA A 368 4.05 -0.83 13.22
N MET A 369 5.08 -0.61 14.03
CA MET A 369 5.48 -1.55 15.07
C MET A 369 4.44 -1.62 16.19
N CYS A 370 3.97 -0.48 16.71
CA CYS A 370 2.90 -0.48 17.71
C CYS A 370 1.63 -1.19 17.21
N ILE A 371 1.25 -0.96 15.96
CA ILE A 371 0.12 -1.66 15.31
C ILE A 371 0.37 -3.17 15.23
N THR A 372 1.57 -3.59 14.81
CA THR A 372 1.92 -5.00 14.65
C THR A 372 1.99 -5.72 16.00
N ASP A 373 2.56 -5.07 17.03
CA ASP A 373 2.60 -5.59 18.39
C ASP A 373 1.18 -5.78 18.96
N ALA A 374 0.31 -4.79 18.80
CA ALA A 374 -1.09 -4.91 19.19
C ALA A 374 -1.83 -6.02 18.43
N MET A 375 -1.55 -6.20 17.14
CA MET A 375 -2.10 -7.30 16.33
C MET A 375 -1.59 -8.66 16.81
N ARG A 376 -0.31 -8.77 17.19
CA ARG A 376 0.25 -9.99 17.76
C ARG A 376 -0.46 -10.38 19.05
N ASP A 377 -0.63 -9.44 19.97
CA ASP A 377 -1.29 -9.67 21.27
C ASP A 377 -2.77 -10.03 21.10
N LEU A 378 -3.47 -9.41 20.15
CA LEU A 378 -4.84 -9.79 19.80
C LEU A 378 -4.90 -11.18 19.16
N ARG A 379 -3.96 -11.53 18.28
CA ARG A 379 -3.86 -12.83 17.62
C ARG A 379 -3.65 -13.95 18.65
N LEU A 380 -2.77 -13.74 19.63
CA LEU A 380 -2.54 -14.71 20.73
C LEU A 380 -3.81 -14.95 21.56
N GLN A 381 -4.73 -13.97 21.61
CA GLN A 381 -6.04 -14.11 22.22
C GLN A 381 -7.11 -14.66 21.26
N GLY A 382 -6.75 -15.09 20.04
CA GLY A 382 -7.69 -15.57 19.02
C GLY A 382 -8.57 -14.47 18.42
N ILE A 383 -8.18 -13.20 18.55
CA ILE A 383 -8.95 -12.06 18.07
C ILE A 383 -8.39 -11.57 16.73
N ALA A 384 -9.20 -11.65 15.67
CA ALA A 384 -8.83 -11.11 14.37
C ALA A 384 -8.87 -9.57 14.39
N SER A 385 -7.78 -8.97 13.90
CA SER A 385 -7.63 -7.53 13.73
C SER A 385 -7.03 -7.21 12.36
N TYR A 386 -7.59 -6.23 11.67
CA TYR A 386 -7.18 -5.83 10.33
C TYR A 386 -6.69 -4.37 10.38
N PRO A 387 -5.41 -4.08 10.10
CA PRO A 387 -4.85 -2.75 10.22
C PRO A 387 -5.23 -1.87 9.02
N VAL A 388 -5.46 -0.59 9.29
CA VAL A 388 -5.54 0.46 8.27
C VAL A 388 -4.71 1.65 8.76
N HIS A 389 -3.47 1.74 8.33
CA HIS A 389 -2.49 2.74 8.75
C HIS A 389 -2.32 2.77 10.28
N ASP A 390 -2.93 3.74 10.94
CA ASP A 390 -2.91 4.02 12.37
C ASP A 390 -4.16 3.50 13.11
N SER A 391 -4.90 2.56 12.52
CA SER A 391 -6.11 2.00 13.11
C SER A 391 -6.19 0.48 13.01
N LEU A 392 -6.99 -0.13 13.87
CA LEU A 392 -7.34 -1.55 13.84
C LEU A 392 -8.85 -1.75 13.69
N ILE A 393 -9.22 -2.56 12.71
CA ILE A 393 -10.61 -3.05 12.54
C ILE A 393 -10.74 -4.35 13.31
N VAL A 394 -11.64 -4.39 14.28
CA VAL A 394 -11.91 -5.55 15.15
C VAL A 394 -13.40 -5.82 15.29
N PRO A 395 -13.83 -7.02 15.69
CA PRO A 395 -15.22 -7.24 16.07
C PRO A 395 -15.63 -6.29 17.20
N VAL A 396 -16.84 -5.72 17.15
CA VAL A 396 -17.35 -4.72 18.12
C VAL A 396 -17.16 -5.17 19.58
N ARG A 397 -17.37 -6.45 19.88
CA ARG A 397 -17.19 -7.02 21.22
C ARG A 397 -15.73 -6.95 21.74
N ASN A 398 -14.78 -6.78 20.85
CA ASN A 398 -13.34 -6.77 21.18
C ASN A 398 -12.73 -5.36 21.25
N ILE A 399 -13.55 -4.30 21.17
CA ILE A 399 -13.08 -2.89 21.24
C ILE A 399 -12.23 -2.64 22.48
N GLY A 400 -12.70 -3.09 23.66
CA GLY A 400 -11.95 -2.91 24.92
C GLY A 400 -10.55 -3.55 24.86
N LYS A 401 -10.45 -4.79 24.35
CA LYS A 401 -9.17 -5.47 24.18
C LYS A 401 -8.27 -4.78 23.15
N ALA A 402 -8.82 -4.35 22.03
CA ALA A 402 -8.06 -3.62 21.02
C ALA A 402 -7.53 -2.28 21.53
N LYS A 403 -8.30 -1.56 22.35
CA LYS A 403 -7.83 -0.34 23.01
C LYS A 403 -6.67 -0.65 23.96
N ALA A 404 -6.84 -1.63 24.84
CA ALA A 404 -5.82 -1.99 25.82
C ALA A 404 -4.51 -2.44 25.13
N THR A 405 -4.58 -3.26 24.08
CA THR A 405 -3.36 -3.70 23.36
C THR A 405 -2.67 -2.55 22.62
N LEU A 406 -3.41 -1.61 22.03
CA LEU A 406 -2.82 -0.42 21.39
C LEU A 406 -2.17 0.51 22.42
N GLU A 407 -2.84 0.77 23.55
CA GLU A 407 -2.29 1.58 24.64
C GLU A 407 -1.01 0.94 25.24
N ASN A 408 -1.02 -0.38 25.45
CA ASN A 408 0.14 -1.12 25.93
C ASN A 408 1.29 -1.11 24.93
N ALA A 409 1.02 -1.29 23.64
CA ALA A 409 2.05 -1.25 22.60
C ALA A 409 2.76 0.12 22.56
N TYR A 410 1.99 1.23 22.64
CA TYR A 410 2.56 2.57 22.72
C TYR A 410 3.35 2.79 24.00
N LEU A 411 2.82 2.34 25.14
CA LEU A 411 3.48 2.50 26.43
C LEU A 411 4.79 1.71 26.49
N SER A 412 4.76 0.44 26.08
CA SER A 412 5.94 -0.44 26.12
C SER A 412 7.03 -0.01 25.14
N ARG A 413 6.64 0.49 23.96
CA ARG A 413 7.59 0.84 22.91
C ARG A 413 8.10 2.26 22.99
N LEU A 414 7.25 3.19 23.38
CA LEU A 414 7.49 4.64 23.28
C LEU A 414 7.41 5.35 24.65
N GLY A 415 7.07 4.66 25.72
CA GLY A 415 6.92 5.26 27.06
C GLY A 415 5.71 6.20 27.21
N VAL A 416 4.84 6.31 26.19
CA VAL A 416 3.71 7.23 26.19
C VAL A 416 2.39 6.51 25.94
N LYS A 417 1.28 7.05 26.47
CA LYS A 417 -0.06 6.55 26.18
C LYS A 417 -0.63 7.25 24.94
N CYS A 418 -1.06 6.47 23.98
CA CYS A 418 -1.77 7.01 22.82
C CYS A 418 -3.24 7.32 23.17
N ARG A 419 -3.84 8.20 22.37
CA ARG A 419 -5.29 8.52 22.44
C ARG A 419 -6.03 7.79 21.38
N LEU A 420 -7.15 7.19 21.75
CA LEU A 420 -7.92 6.32 20.87
C LEU A 420 -9.34 6.86 20.65
N SER A 421 -9.80 6.79 19.43
CA SER A 421 -11.20 6.98 19.06
C SER A 421 -11.78 5.70 18.46
N VAL A 422 -13.10 5.54 18.57
CA VAL A 422 -13.80 4.34 18.08
C VAL A 422 -14.88 4.76 17.10
N ASN A 423 -14.78 4.23 15.90
CA ASN A 423 -15.78 4.42 14.86
C ASN A 423 -16.56 3.11 14.67
N ARG A 424 -17.89 3.18 14.70
CA ARG A 424 -18.80 2.04 14.47
C ARG A 424 -20.07 2.48 13.78
N ARG A 425 -20.69 1.59 13.02
CA ARG A 425 -21.97 1.87 12.36
C ARG A 425 -23.06 2.18 13.41
N GLY A 426 -23.83 3.23 13.20
CA GLY A 426 -24.99 3.58 14.04
C GLY A 426 -24.72 4.49 15.24
N LYS A 427 -23.50 5.00 15.41
CA LYS A 427 -23.25 6.18 16.24
C LYS A 427 -22.70 7.28 15.34
N SER A 428 -23.55 8.19 14.94
CA SER A 428 -23.18 9.53 14.51
C SER A 428 -22.19 10.09 15.53
N LYS A 429 -21.13 10.73 15.06
CA LYS A 429 -20.28 11.53 15.92
C LYS A 429 -21.17 12.43 16.77
N ALA A 430 -21.11 12.32 18.07
CA ALA A 430 -21.43 13.47 18.90
C ALA A 430 -20.45 14.59 18.55
N PRO A 431 -20.91 15.82 18.46
CA PRO A 431 -20.12 16.97 18.04
C PRO A 431 -18.88 17.21 18.90
#